data_4b804bccdb03601c960cfbe18a6348c6
#
_entry.id   4b804bccdb03601c960cfbe18a6348c6
#
_cell.length_a   1.000
_cell.length_b   1.000
_cell.length_c   1.000
_cell.angle_alpha   90.00
_cell.angle_beta   90.00
_cell.angle_gamma   90.00
#
_symmetry.space_group_name_H-M   'P 1'
#
loop_
_entity.id
_entity.type
_entity.pdbx_description
1 polymer ?
#
loop_
_entity_poly.entity_id
_entity_poly.type
_entity_poly.pdbx_seq_one_letter_code
_entity_poly.pdbx_strand_id
1 'polypeptide(L)'
;RAWREEAANIAALDANPLHPARVLSALSKQLPDQTILAADCGTATYWYGQLVELRRGMQASLSGTLATMGSGIPYALAAKLNYPDRPVVALVGDGAMLMNGISALIGVAERYRSWKDPRFVVLVLNNRDLSYVTWEQRVMEGNPKFLPSQQLYDFPHARYAELLGLAGLRLDRPDAVDATLREAWSSDRPVVIEAVTDAEAPALPPELTDEQQKKLRRALATDPAADAARAQLRKAGKL
;
A
#
# COMPACT_ATOMS: atom_id res chain seq x y z
N ARG A 1 -2.18 22.91 6.48
CA ARG A 1 -2.67 23.32 5.15
C ARG A 1 -1.67 22.88 4.08
N ALA A 2 -0.40 23.27 4.17
CA ALA A 2 0.66 22.90 3.21
C ALA A 2 0.78 21.38 2.98
N TRP A 3 0.70 20.58 4.05
CA TRP A 3 0.72 19.11 3.97
C TRP A 3 -0.40 18.54 3.10
N ARG A 4 -1.63 19.05 3.23
CA ARG A 4 -2.77 18.58 2.42
C ARG A 4 -2.63 18.98 0.94
N GLU A 5 -2.05 20.13 0.66
CA GLU A 5 -1.76 20.58 -0.70
C GLU A 5 -0.68 19.68 -1.34
N GLU A 6 0.39 19.36 -0.60
CA GLU A 6 1.42 18.42 -1.05
C GLU A 6 0.86 17.01 -1.29
N ALA A 7 0.06 16.49 -0.37
CA ALA A 7 -0.60 15.19 -0.53
C ALA A 7 -1.51 15.14 -1.78
N ALA A 8 -2.22 16.24 -2.07
CA ALA A 8 -3.07 16.34 -3.26
C ALA A 8 -2.21 16.38 -4.54
N ASN A 9 -1.09 17.09 -4.53
CA ASN A 9 -0.16 17.15 -5.66
C ASN A 9 0.42 15.78 -5.97
N ILE A 10 0.90 15.05 -4.94
CA ILE A 10 1.45 13.70 -5.09
C ILE A 10 0.38 12.72 -5.62
N ALA A 11 -0.87 12.83 -5.14
CA ALA A 11 -1.97 11.98 -5.61
C ALA A 11 -2.38 12.24 -7.07
N ALA A 12 -2.05 13.41 -7.60
CA ALA A 12 -2.31 13.78 -9.00
C ALA A 12 -1.21 13.31 -9.97
N LEU A 13 -0.08 12.82 -9.47
CA LEU A 13 1.04 12.37 -10.32
C LEU A 13 0.64 11.15 -11.16
N ASP A 14 1.08 11.19 -12.41
CA ASP A 14 0.93 10.05 -13.31
C ASP A 14 2.05 9.02 -13.12
N ALA A 15 1.64 7.75 -13.10
CA ALA A 15 2.53 6.61 -13.03
C ALA A 15 1.98 5.46 -13.90
N ASN A 16 2.78 4.47 -14.18
CA ASN A 16 2.39 3.33 -14.98
C ASN A 16 2.66 2.02 -14.19
N PRO A 17 1.58 1.27 -13.85
CA PRO A 17 0.18 1.51 -14.21
C PRO A 17 -0.52 2.57 -13.32
N LEU A 18 -0.22 2.61 -11.99
CA LEU A 18 -0.87 3.51 -11.03
C LEU A 18 0.16 4.14 -10.08
N HIS A 19 -0.04 5.40 -9.73
CA HIS A 19 0.65 5.97 -8.59
C HIS A 19 -0.03 5.53 -7.29
N PRO A 20 0.69 4.92 -6.30
CA PRO A 20 0.08 4.43 -5.06
C PRO A 20 -0.64 5.53 -4.27
N ALA A 21 -0.14 6.77 -4.34
CA ALA A 21 -0.77 7.92 -3.68
C ALA A 21 -2.19 8.21 -4.20
N ARG A 22 -2.46 8.00 -5.49
CA ARG A 22 -3.80 8.16 -6.06
C ARG A 22 -4.79 7.19 -5.41
N VAL A 23 -4.38 5.94 -5.26
CA VAL A 23 -5.21 4.88 -4.65
C VAL A 23 -5.50 5.19 -3.18
N LEU A 24 -4.47 5.56 -2.41
CA LEU A 24 -4.63 5.85 -0.97
C LEU A 24 -5.41 7.15 -0.72
N SER A 25 -5.24 8.18 -1.55
CA SER A 25 -6.02 9.42 -1.45
C SER A 25 -7.51 9.16 -1.73
N ALA A 26 -7.82 8.35 -2.75
CA ALA A 26 -9.19 7.96 -3.05
C ALA A 26 -9.79 7.09 -1.92
N LEU A 27 -9.03 6.11 -1.41
CA LEU A 27 -9.42 5.31 -0.26
C LEU A 27 -9.76 6.20 0.95
N SER A 28 -8.88 7.13 1.31
CA SER A 28 -9.07 8.03 2.46
C SER A 28 -10.39 8.79 2.41
N LYS A 29 -10.78 9.25 1.22
CA LYS A 29 -12.05 9.97 1.00
C LYS A 29 -13.28 9.06 1.12
N GLN A 30 -13.14 7.79 0.81
CA GLN A 30 -14.24 6.81 0.77
C GLN A 30 -14.31 5.90 2.01
N LEU A 31 -13.39 6.05 2.97
CA LEU A 31 -13.44 5.26 4.21
C LEU A 31 -14.79 5.45 4.92
N PRO A 32 -15.52 4.39 5.25
CA PRO A 32 -16.69 4.49 6.11
C PRO A 32 -16.33 5.04 7.49
N ASP A 33 -17.30 5.68 8.16
CA ASP A 33 -17.11 6.06 9.55
C ASP A 33 -16.87 4.85 10.44
N GLN A 34 -16.16 5.04 11.56
CA GLN A 34 -15.80 3.97 12.50
C GLN A 34 -14.87 2.90 11.93
N THR A 35 -14.29 3.11 10.73
CA THR A 35 -13.31 2.17 10.16
C THR A 35 -12.13 1.95 11.09
N ILE A 36 -11.68 0.70 11.20
CA ILE A 36 -10.41 0.34 11.84
C ILE A 36 -9.41 -0.01 10.73
N LEU A 37 -8.24 0.63 10.76
CA LEU A 37 -7.16 0.41 9.80
C LEU A 37 -6.01 -0.36 10.45
N ALA A 38 -5.44 -1.28 9.69
CA ALA A 38 -4.17 -1.91 10.01
C ALA A 38 -3.21 -1.68 8.82
N ALA A 39 -2.14 -0.93 9.03
CA ALA A 39 -1.13 -0.71 8.01
C ALA A 39 0.03 -1.69 8.20
N ASP A 40 0.46 -2.32 7.12
CA ASP A 40 1.65 -3.17 7.11
C ASP A 40 2.92 -2.33 6.93
N CYS A 41 4.07 -2.88 7.29
CA CYS A 41 5.36 -2.23 7.12
C CYS A 41 5.75 -2.06 5.64
N GLY A 42 6.57 -1.07 5.35
CA GLY A 42 7.05 -0.73 4.01
C GLY A 42 6.31 0.48 3.41
N THR A 43 6.19 0.52 2.07
CA THR A 43 5.53 1.66 1.39
C THR A 43 4.07 1.83 1.77
N ALA A 44 3.38 0.76 2.21
CA ALA A 44 2.02 0.87 2.72
C ALA A 44 1.94 1.83 3.93
N THR A 45 2.86 1.71 4.90
CA THR A 45 2.97 2.64 6.04
C THR A 45 3.30 4.06 5.58
N TYR A 46 4.24 4.20 4.65
CA TYR A 46 4.62 5.51 4.13
C TYR A 46 3.42 6.25 3.52
N TRP A 47 2.71 5.62 2.58
CA TRP A 47 1.54 6.22 1.94
C TRP A 47 0.37 6.41 2.91
N TYR A 48 0.17 5.50 3.86
CA TYR A 48 -0.80 5.65 4.93
C TYR A 48 -0.54 6.94 5.73
N GLY A 49 0.68 7.12 6.21
CA GLY A 49 1.04 8.29 7.03
C GLY A 49 0.89 9.62 6.29
N GLN A 50 1.03 9.63 4.96
CA GLN A 50 0.92 10.84 4.16
C GLN A 50 -0.52 11.16 3.71
N LEU A 51 -1.36 10.17 3.46
CA LEU A 51 -2.55 10.34 2.65
C LEU A 51 -3.85 9.95 3.35
N VAL A 52 -3.78 9.12 4.40
CA VAL A 52 -4.99 8.66 5.07
C VAL A 52 -5.35 9.58 6.23
N GLU A 53 -6.51 10.21 6.13
CA GLU A 53 -7.05 11.07 7.17
C GLU A 53 -7.94 10.26 8.11
N LEU A 54 -7.50 10.15 9.37
CA LEU A 54 -8.30 9.51 10.42
C LEU A 54 -9.33 10.51 10.96
N ARG A 55 -10.60 10.14 10.88
CA ARG A 55 -11.72 10.91 11.42
C ARG A 55 -12.10 10.39 12.80
N ARG A 56 -12.91 11.19 13.54
CA ARG A 56 -13.39 10.82 14.87
C ARG A 56 -14.09 9.46 14.85
N GLY A 57 -13.69 8.58 15.77
CA GLY A 57 -14.22 7.22 15.90
C GLY A 57 -13.46 6.17 15.11
N MET A 58 -12.59 6.56 14.17
CA MET A 58 -11.68 5.64 13.52
C MET A 58 -10.53 5.23 14.44
N GLN A 59 -9.96 4.08 14.19
CA GLN A 59 -8.78 3.58 14.87
C GLN A 59 -7.76 3.11 13.84
N ALA A 60 -6.47 3.18 14.17
CA ALA A 60 -5.44 2.66 13.31
C ALA A 60 -4.32 2.00 14.12
N SER A 61 -3.70 0.99 13.54
CA SER A 61 -2.60 0.24 14.13
C SER A 61 -1.57 -0.14 13.07
N LEU A 62 -0.33 -0.24 13.49
CA LEU A 62 0.80 -0.75 12.69
C LEU A 62 1.88 -1.31 13.62
N SER A 63 2.84 -2.06 13.08
CA SER A 63 4.01 -2.54 13.84
C SER A 63 5.06 -1.42 13.98
N GLY A 64 4.76 -0.42 14.85
CA GLY A 64 5.55 0.81 14.94
C GLY A 64 6.93 0.66 15.59
N THR A 65 7.14 -0.35 16.43
CA THR A 65 8.42 -0.56 17.12
C THR A 65 9.35 -1.48 16.35
N LEU A 66 8.86 -2.63 15.88
CA LEU A 66 9.65 -3.64 15.21
C LEU A 66 9.61 -3.55 13.69
N ALA A 67 8.77 -2.69 13.13
CA ALA A 67 8.56 -2.54 11.70
C ALA A 67 8.36 -3.90 10.99
N THR A 68 7.55 -4.79 11.59
CA THR A 68 7.36 -6.16 11.13
C THR A 68 6.50 -6.21 9.89
N MET A 69 7.04 -6.71 8.78
CA MET A 69 6.27 -7.03 7.60
C MET A 69 5.36 -8.26 7.84
N GLY A 70 4.16 -8.25 7.24
CA GLY A 70 3.19 -9.32 7.35
C GLY A 70 2.24 -9.20 8.55
N SER A 71 2.25 -8.06 9.26
CA SER A 71 1.37 -7.80 10.41
C SER A 71 0.00 -7.24 10.01
N GLY A 72 -0.15 -6.63 8.83
CA GLY A 72 -1.33 -5.88 8.44
C GLY A 72 -2.63 -6.70 8.47
N ILE A 73 -2.68 -7.85 7.80
CA ILE A 73 -3.89 -8.69 7.80
C ILE A 73 -4.13 -9.34 9.17
N PRO A 74 -3.13 -9.91 9.87
CA PRO A 74 -3.32 -10.41 11.24
C PRO A 74 -3.90 -9.35 12.19
N TYR A 75 -3.40 -8.11 12.16
CA TYR A 75 -3.93 -7.03 12.98
C TYR A 75 -5.36 -6.64 12.59
N ALA A 76 -5.64 -6.56 11.28
CA ALA A 76 -6.99 -6.33 10.78
C ALA A 76 -7.96 -7.44 11.20
N LEU A 77 -7.55 -8.71 11.12
CA LEU A 77 -8.36 -9.84 11.58
C LEU A 77 -8.61 -9.77 13.08
N ALA A 78 -7.59 -9.48 13.89
CA ALA A 78 -7.74 -9.30 15.33
C ALA A 78 -8.71 -8.16 15.66
N ALA A 79 -8.62 -7.04 14.94
CA ALA A 79 -9.58 -5.93 15.06
C ALA A 79 -11.00 -6.38 14.73
N LYS A 80 -11.19 -7.12 13.63
CA LYS A 80 -12.50 -7.60 13.21
C LYS A 80 -13.13 -8.62 14.15
N LEU A 81 -12.32 -9.46 14.77
CA LEU A 81 -12.79 -10.40 15.80
C LEU A 81 -13.28 -9.69 17.07
N ASN A 82 -12.67 -8.58 17.44
CA ASN A 82 -13.08 -7.78 18.59
C ASN A 82 -14.23 -6.79 18.27
N TYR A 83 -14.32 -6.35 17.02
CA TYR A 83 -15.32 -5.36 16.57
C TYR A 83 -16.02 -5.88 15.29
N PRO A 84 -16.85 -6.94 15.40
CA PRO A 84 -17.43 -7.61 14.22
C PRO A 84 -18.47 -6.77 13.46
N ASP A 85 -18.90 -5.66 14.04
CA ASP A 85 -19.87 -4.70 13.50
C ASP A 85 -19.22 -3.46 12.87
N ARG A 86 -17.90 -3.39 12.82
CA ARG A 86 -17.17 -2.25 12.24
C ARG A 86 -16.49 -2.61 10.93
N PRO A 87 -16.42 -1.68 9.97
CA PRO A 87 -15.60 -1.87 8.78
C PRO A 87 -14.11 -1.90 9.16
N VAL A 88 -13.35 -2.79 8.50
CA VAL A 88 -11.91 -2.96 8.73
C VAL A 88 -11.16 -2.90 7.41
N VAL A 89 -10.00 -2.24 7.41
CA VAL A 89 -9.09 -2.17 6.25
C VAL A 89 -7.70 -2.63 6.66
N ALA A 90 -7.12 -3.52 5.87
CA ALA A 90 -5.69 -3.81 5.89
C ALA A 90 -5.01 -3.13 4.68
N LEU A 91 -4.01 -2.30 4.93
CA LEU A 91 -3.15 -1.71 3.91
C LEU A 91 -1.84 -2.49 3.87
N VAL A 92 -1.57 -3.19 2.77
CA VAL A 92 -0.52 -4.21 2.72
C VAL A 92 0.31 -4.05 1.45
N GLY A 93 1.62 -4.20 1.54
CA GLY A 93 2.47 -4.38 0.37
C GLY A 93 2.46 -5.83 -0.12
N ASP A 94 2.78 -6.04 -1.38
CA ASP A 94 2.90 -7.38 -1.98
C ASP A 94 3.95 -8.25 -1.27
N GLY A 95 5.08 -7.68 -0.86
CA GLY A 95 6.08 -8.39 -0.04
C GLY A 95 5.53 -8.87 1.29
N ALA A 96 4.76 -8.05 2.00
CA ALA A 96 4.12 -8.42 3.25
C ALA A 96 3.03 -9.50 3.04
N MET A 97 2.31 -9.44 1.92
CA MET A 97 1.38 -10.50 1.52
C MET A 97 2.08 -11.85 1.37
N LEU A 98 3.25 -11.89 0.73
CA LEU A 98 4.02 -13.12 0.53
C LEU A 98 4.65 -13.65 1.82
N MET A 99 4.79 -12.83 2.86
CA MET A 99 5.27 -13.29 4.17
C MET A 99 4.16 -13.98 4.98
N ASN A 100 3.17 -13.23 5.47
CA ASN A 100 2.10 -13.75 6.32
C ASN A 100 0.70 -13.46 5.80
N GLY A 101 0.53 -12.57 4.83
CA GLY A 101 -0.77 -12.13 4.35
C GLY A 101 -1.57 -13.27 3.71
N ILE A 102 -0.92 -14.11 2.93
CA ILE A 102 -1.53 -15.26 2.26
C ILE A 102 -2.16 -16.22 3.28
N SER A 103 -1.43 -16.59 4.32
CA SER A 103 -1.94 -17.49 5.37
C SER A 103 -3.01 -16.83 6.24
N ALA A 104 -2.87 -15.54 6.53
CA ALA A 104 -3.86 -14.80 7.33
C ALA A 104 -5.21 -14.66 6.61
N LEU A 105 -5.23 -14.60 5.27
CA LEU A 105 -6.48 -14.61 4.49
C LEU A 105 -7.30 -15.88 4.66
N ILE A 106 -6.67 -17.03 4.91
CA ILE A 106 -7.37 -18.29 5.23
C ILE A 106 -8.21 -18.08 6.49
N GLY A 107 -7.64 -17.45 7.52
CA GLY A 107 -8.36 -17.14 8.76
C GLY A 107 -9.52 -16.15 8.56
N VAL A 108 -9.40 -15.22 7.62
CA VAL A 108 -10.49 -14.32 7.20
C VAL A 108 -11.60 -15.14 6.53
N ALA A 109 -11.26 -16.01 5.58
CA ALA A 109 -12.21 -16.83 4.84
C ALA A 109 -13.00 -17.80 5.75
N GLU A 110 -12.36 -18.34 6.78
CA GLU A 110 -13.03 -19.21 7.75
C GLU A 110 -14.08 -18.48 8.60
N ARG A 111 -13.88 -17.20 8.90
CA ARG A 111 -14.60 -16.50 9.98
C ARG A 111 -15.58 -15.43 9.50
N TYR A 112 -15.46 -14.91 8.30
CA TYR A 112 -16.21 -13.71 7.88
C TYR A 112 -17.72 -13.87 7.97
N ARG A 113 -18.26 -15.09 7.80
CA ARG A 113 -19.70 -15.36 7.86
C ARG A 113 -20.31 -15.14 9.24
N SER A 114 -19.49 -15.07 10.29
CA SER A 114 -19.92 -14.76 11.66
C SER A 114 -19.97 -13.26 11.97
N TRP A 115 -19.46 -12.41 11.08
CA TRP A 115 -19.38 -10.96 11.31
C TRP A 115 -20.72 -10.29 10.98
N LYS A 116 -21.10 -9.28 11.78
CA LYS A 116 -22.29 -8.48 11.54
C LYS A 116 -22.13 -7.53 10.36
N ASP A 117 -20.93 -6.95 10.22
CA ASP A 117 -20.55 -6.11 9.08
C ASP A 117 -19.55 -6.90 8.21
N PRO A 118 -19.89 -7.25 6.95
CA PRO A 118 -19.00 -8.03 6.09
C PRO A 118 -17.81 -7.22 5.57
N ARG A 119 -17.82 -5.88 5.71
CA ARG A 119 -16.79 -5.00 5.17
C ARG A 119 -15.44 -5.25 5.84
N PHE A 120 -14.62 -6.00 5.15
CA PHE A 120 -13.22 -6.26 5.45
C PHE A 120 -12.45 -6.14 4.13
N VAL A 121 -11.70 -5.06 3.96
CA VAL A 121 -11.00 -4.77 2.72
C VAL A 121 -9.50 -4.92 2.93
N VAL A 122 -8.86 -5.72 2.10
CA VAL A 122 -7.40 -5.80 2.01
C VAL A 122 -6.98 -5.08 0.75
N LEU A 123 -6.34 -3.92 0.89
CA LEU A 123 -5.73 -3.19 -0.21
C LEU A 123 -4.26 -3.59 -0.32
N VAL A 124 -3.93 -4.34 -1.36
CA VAL A 124 -2.56 -4.76 -1.66
C VAL A 124 -1.96 -3.79 -2.67
N LEU A 125 -0.89 -3.10 -2.29
CA LEU A 125 -0.06 -2.32 -3.20
C LEU A 125 0.91 -3.29 -3.87
N ASN A 126 0.54 -3.79 -5.06
CA ASN A 126 1.33 -4.75 -5.82
C ASN A 126 2.22 -4.00 -6.83
N ASN A 127 3.46 -3.76 -6.46
CA ASN A 127 4.46 -3.17 -7.34
C ASN A 127 5.58 -4.15 -7.73
N ARG A 128 5.52 -5.39 -7.26
CA ARG A 128 6.49 -6.48 -7.50
C ARG A 128 7.90 -6.15 -7.04
N ASP A 129 7.99 -5.35 -5.98
CA ASP A 129 9.26 -4.85 -5.48
C ASP A 129 9.22 -4.56 -3.97
N LEU A 130 10.30 -4.84 -3.26
CA LEU A 130 10.53 -4.33 -1.92
C LEU A 130 10.92 -2.85 -2.00
N SER A 131 10.06 -2.04 -2.62
CA SER A 131 10.40 -0.68 -3.06
C SER A 131 10.80 0.27 -1.93
N TYR A 132 10.33 0.05 -0.69
CA TYR A 132 10.82 0.84 0.44
C TYR A 132 12.31 0.59 0.70
N VAL A 133 12.73 -0.69 0.68
CA VAL A 133 14.14 -1.08 0.78
C VAL A 133 14.94 -0.53 -0.40
N THR A 134 14.39 -0.60 -1.62
CA THR A 134 15.02 -0.04 -2.83
C THR A 134 15.30 1.47 -2.66
N TRP A 135 14.32 2.25 -2.18
CA TRP A 135 14.50 3.68 -2.00
C TRP A 135 15.43 4.01 -0.84
N GLU A 136 15.36 3.30 0.30
CA GLU A 136 16.32 3.45 1.39
C GLU A 136 17.75 3.18 0.93
N GLN A 137 17.98 2.07 0.21
CA GLN A 137 19.29 1.72 -0.30
C GLN A 137 19.86 2.80 -1.24
N ARG A 138 19.03 3.41 -2.08
CA ARG A 138 19.43 4.51 -2.96
C ARG A 138 19.83 5.76 -2.20
N VAL A 139 19.04 6.18 -1.19
CA VAL A 139 19.24 7.47 -0.50
C VAL A 139 20.12 7.36 0.74
N MET A 140 20.11 6.22 1.43
CA MET A 140 20.89 6.06 2.67
C MET A 140 22.27 5.47 2.40
N GLU A 141 22.38 4.54 1.45
CA GLU A 141 23.63 3.85 1.14
C GLU A 141 24.29 4.31 -0.17
N GLY A 142 23.51 4.89 -1.08
CA GLY A 142 23.96 5.28 -2.41
C GLY A 142 24.29 4.10 -3.31
N ASN A 143 23.60 2.99 -3.09
CA ASN A 143 23.71 1.77 -3.87
C ASN A 143 22.52 1.62 -4.83
N PRO A 144 22.72 1.03 -6.04
CA PRO A 144 21.66 0.79 -6.98
C PRO A 144 20.72 -0.31 -6.47
N LYS A 145 19.54 -0.40 -7.07
CA LYS A 145 18.60 -1.49 -6.88
C LYS A 145 19.27 -2.85 -7.11
N PHE A 146 19.08 -3.76 -6.18
CA PHE A 146 19.59 -5.13 -6.27
C PHE A 146 18.44 -6.10 -6.57
N LEU A 147 18.17 -6.32 -7.85
CA LEU A 147 17.05 -7.13 -8.34
C LEU A 147 16.91 -8.50 -7.65
N PRO A 148 17.99 -9.28 -7.44
CA PRO A 148 17.85 -10.61 -6.83
C PRO A 148 17.22 -10.64 -5.43
N SER A 149 17.30 -9.53 -4.68
CA SER A 149 16.71 -9.44 -3.33
C SER A 149 15.46 -8.58 -3.25
N GLN A 150 15.24 -7.69 -4.21
CA GLN A 150 14.16 -6.70 -4.13
C GLN A 150 13.00 -7.00 -5.07
N GLN A 151 13.25 -7.65 -6.20
CA GLN A 151 12.20 -8.02 -7.13
C GLN A 151 11.37 -9.18 -6.57
N LEU A 152 10.05 -9.03 -6.61
CA LEU A 152 9.12 -10.02 -6.12
C LEU A 152 8.42 -10.74 -7.28
N TYR A 153 7.96 -11.95 -6.99
CA TYR A 153 7.09 -12.71 -7.88
C TYR A 153 5.74 -12.00 -8.04
N ASP A 154 5.24 -11.92 -9.27
CA ASP A 154 3.92 -11.35 -9.57
C ASP A 154 2.82 -12.34 -9.14
N PHE A 155 2.48 -12.30 -7.85
CA PHE A 155 1.49 -13.19 -7.28
C PHE A 155 0.07 -12.63 -7.51
N PRO A 156 -0.88 -13.44 -8.01
CA PRO A 156 -2.23 -12.97 -8.30
C PRO A 156 -3.09 -12.88 -7.05
N HIS A 157 -2.92 -11.83 -6.25
CA HIS A 157 -3.54 -11.67 -4.94
C HIS A 157 -5.08 -11.66 -5.00
N ALA A 158 -5.67 -10.97 -5.97
CA ALA A 158 -7.11 -10.95 -6.17
C ALA A 158 -7.65 -12.34 -6.50
N ARG A 159 -6.96 -13.05 -7.41
CA ARG A 159 -7.36 -14.41 -7.79
C ARG A 159 -7.23 -15.40 -6.64
N TYR A 160 -6.22 -15.24 -5.79
CA TYR A 160 -6.08 -16.06 -4.59
C TYR A 160 -7.24 -15.85 -3.62
N ALA A 161 -7.70 -14.61 -3.43
CA ALA A 161 -8.89 -14.33 -2.62
C ALA A 161 -10.14 -15.05 -3.16
N GLU A 162 -10.34 -15.05 -4.47
CA GLU A 162 -11.45 -15.76 -5.10
C GLU A 162 -11.41 -17.27 -4.83
N LEU A 163 -10.22 -17.89 -4.85
CA LEU A 163 -10.04 -19.30 -4.51
C LEU A 163 -10.43 -19.62 -3.06
N LEU A 164 -10.34 -18.65 -2.17
CA LEU A 164 -10.81 -18.76 -0.78
C LEU A 164 -12.30 -18.45 -0.60
N GLY A 165 -13.02 -18.11 -1.67
CA GLY A 165 -14.43 -17.71 -1.61
C GLY A 165 -14.67 -16.27 -1.16
N LEU A 166 -13.61 -15.45 -1.12
CA LEU A 166 -13.66 -14.02 -0.91
C LEU A 166 -13.86 -13.28 -2.25
N ALA A 167 -14.07 -11.98 -2.23
CA ALA A 167 -14.05 -11.18 -3.45
C ALA A 167 -12.64 -10.73 -3.81
N GLY A 168 -12.30 -10.79 -5.10
CA GLY A 168 -11.02 -10.33 -5.64
C GLY A 168 -11.24 -9.26 -6.71
N LEU A 169 -10.61 -8.10 -6.54
CA LEU A 169 -10.68 -6.99 -7.49
C LEU A 169 -9.27 -6.60 -7.93
N ARG A 170 -9.03 -6.57 -9.24
CA ARG A 170 -7.77 -6.08 -9.81
C ARG A 170 -7.94 -4.63 -10.25
N LEU A 171 -7.03 -3.78 -9.79
CA LEU A 171 -7.02 -2.35 -10.07
C LEU A 171 -5.67 -1.98 -10.70
N ASP A 172 -5.67 -1.70 -12.00
CA ASP A 172 -4.47 -1.36 -12.77
C ASP A 172 -4.66 -0.12 -13.67
N ARG A 173 -5.78 0.59 -13.53
CA ARG A 173 -6.08 1.80 -14.30
C ARG A 173 -6.54 2.96 -13.42
N PRO A 174 -6.05 4.18 -13.68
CA PRO A 174 -6.39 5.35 -12.86
C PRO A 174 -7.88 5.71 -12.82
N ASP A 175 -8.60 5.49 -13.92
CA ASP A 175 -10.03 5.78 -14.06
C ASP A 175 -10.93 4.80 -13.32
N ALA A 176 -10.42 3.61 -12.97
CA ALA A 176 -11.14 2.58 -12.24
C ALA A 176 -11.08 2.73 -10.70
N VAL A 177 -10.19 3.57 -10.16
CA VAL A 177 -9.90 3.65 -8.72
C VAL A 177 -11.17 3.85 -7.89
N ASP A 178 -11.94 4.89 -8.20
CA ASP A 178 -13.13 5.23 -7.41
C ASP A 178 -14.24 4.18 -7.52
N ALA A 179 -14.41 3.58 -8.69
CA ALA A 179 -15.42 2.54 -8.91
C ALA A 179 -15.05 1.26 -8.15
N THR A 180 -13.79 0.83 -8.23
CA THR A 180 -13.30 -0.37 -7.52
C THR A 180 -13.43 -0.23 -6.00
N LEU A 181 -13.14 0.95 -5.45
CA LEU A 181 -13.32 1.19 -4.02
C LEU A 181 -14.80 1.16 -3.62
N ARG A 182 -15.70 1.76 -4.39
CA ARG A 182 -17.15 1.68 -4.12
C ARG A 182 -17.65 0.24 -4.17
N GLU A 183 -17.21 -0.53 -5.15
CA GLU A 183 -17.53 -1.96 -5.27
C GLU A 183 -17.09 -2.73 -4.02
N ALA A 184 -15.85 -2.51 -3.57
CA ALA A 184 -15.33 -3.14 -2.37
C ALA A 184 -16.17 -2.82 -1.11
N TRP A 185 -16.63 -1.56 -0.95
CA TRP A 185 -17.46 -1.16 0.20
C TRP A 185 -18.89 -1.70 0.14
N SER A 186 -19.39 -2.06 -1.02
CA SER A 186 -20.74 -2.62 -1.21
C SER A 186 -20.75 -4.15 -1.23
N SER A 187 -19.62 -4.80 -1.10
CA SER A 187 -19.51 -6.25 -1.11
C SER A 187 -20.16 -6.91 0.11
N ASP A 188 -20.80 -8.06 -0.10
CA ASP A 188 -21.40 -8.90 0.94
C ASP A 188 -20.36 -9.82 1.64
N ARG A 189 -19.10 -9.72 1.27
CA ARG A 189 -17.98 -10.52 1.78
C ARG A 189 -16.67 -9.74 1.79
N PRO A 190 -15.64 -10.21 2.51
CA PRO A 190 -14.32 -9.61 2.47
C PRO A 190 -13.77 -9.50 1.05
N VAL A 191 -13.05 -8.40 0.78
CA VAL A 191 -12.52 -8.06 -0.55
C VAL A 191 -11.01 -7.90 -0.48
N VAL A 192 -10.31 -8.48 -1.44
CA VAL A 192 -8.91 -8.16 -1.71
C VAL A 192 -8.84 -7.32 -2.98
N ILE A 193 -8.40 -6.08 -2.85
CA ILE A 193 -8.08 -5.19 -3.98
C ILE A 193 -6.59 -5.34 -4.27
N GLU A 194 -6.26 -5.91 -5.41
CA GLU A 194 -4.89 -5.95 -5.93
C GLU A 194 -4.65 -4.70 -6.79
N ALA A 195 -4.10 -3.65 -6.17
CA ALA A 195 -3.74 -2.42 -6.86
C ALA A 195 -2.33 -2.55 -7.44
N VAL A 196 -2.24 -2.66 -8.77
CA VAL A 196 -0.96 -2.74 -9.48
C VAL A 196 -0.37 -1.34 -9.61
N THR A 197 0.72 -1.09 -8.89
CA THR A 197 1.30 0.24 -8.76
C THR A 197 2.72 0.32 -9.32
N ASP A 198 3.18 1.52 -9.61
CA ASP A 198 4.54 1.78 -10.10
C ASP A 198 5.57 1.54 -8.99
N ALA A 199 6.53 0.64 -9.26
CA ALA A 199 7.62 0.33 -8.33
C ALA A 199 8.55 1.52 -8.09
N GLU A 200 8.64 2.43 -9.07
CA GLU A 200 9.55 3.58 -9.02
C GLU A 200 8.85 4.86 -8.48
N ALA A 201 7.61 4.78 -7.99
CA ALA A 201 6.99 5.86 -7.25
C ALA A 201 7.78 6.14 -5.96
N PRO A 202 8.38 7.34 -5.79
CA PRO A 202 9.36 7.56 -4.74
C PRO A 202 8.69 7.69 -3.37
N ALA A 203 8.92 6.71 -2.50
CA ALA A 203 8.54 6.77 -1.08
C ALA A 203 9.64 7.48 -0.28
N LEU A 204 9.79 8.78 -0.51
CA LEU A 204 10.86 9.62 0.02
C LEU A 204 10.31 10.80 0.84
N PRO A 205 11.04 11.27 1.88
CA PRO A 205 10.63 12.45 2.62
C PRO A 205 10.51 13.68 1.70
N PRO A 206 9.74 14.71 2.11
CA PRO A 206 9.55 15.92 1.32
C PRO A 206 10.88 16.57 0.90
N GLU A 207 11.85 16.57 1.80
CA GLU A 207 13.18 17.11 1.55
C GLU A 207 14.25 16.04 1.80
N LEU A 208 15.22 15.97 0.89
CA LEU A 208 16.42 15.15 1.04
C LEU A 208 17.59 16.05 1.46
N THR A 209 18.40 15.58 2.39
CA THR A 209 19.65 16.26 2.73
C THR A 209 20.62 16.23 1.55
N ASP A 210 21.61 17.12 1.55
CA ASP A 210 22.65 17.15 0.50
C ASP A 210 23.38 15.80 0.39
N GLU A 211 23.62 15.15 1.52
CA GLU A 211 24.24 13.82 1.53
C GLU A 211 23.36 12.76 0.87
N GLN A 212 22.06 12.75 1.21
CA GLN A 212 21.09 11.84 0.59
C GLN A 212 20.97 12.09 -0.91
N GLN A 213 20.98 13.35 -1.35
CA GLN A 213 20.98 13.69 -2.78
C GLN A 213 22.23 13.19 -3.51
N LYS A 214 23.42 13.32 -2.90
CA LYS A 214 24.68 12.79 -3.46
C LYS A 214 24.63 11.27 -3.59
N LYS A 215 24.16 10.59 -2.53
CA LYS A 215 23.98 9.13 -2.52
C LYS A 215 22.99 8.67 -3.59
N LEU A 216 21.83 9.33 -3.70
CA LEU A 216 20.84 9.06 -4.72
C LEU A 216 21.42 9.19 -6.15
N ARG A 217 22.14 10.27 -6.43
CA ARG A 217 22.78 10.46 -7.74
C ARG A 217 23.81 9.36 -8.04
N ARG A 218 24.59 8.94 -7.04
CA ARG A 218 25.56 7.85 -7.15
C ARG A 218 24.84 6.52 -7.47
N ALA A 219 23.79 6.20 -6.72
CA ALA A 219 22.99 4.99 -6.94
C ALA A 219 22.43 4.94 -8.36
N LEU A 220 21.81 6.03 -8.81
CA LEU A 220 21.18 6.12 -10.12
C LEU A 220 22.18 6.08 -11.31
N ALA A 221 23.48 6.14 -11.07
CA ALA A 221 24.49 6.04 -12.14
C ALA A 221 24.55 4.62 -12.71
N THR A 222 24.26 3.59 -11.89
CA THR A 222 24.36 2.18 -12.27
C THR A 222 23.08 1.38 -11.96
N ASP A 223 22.00 2.06 -11.55
CA ASP A 223 20.75 1.43 -11.17
C ASP A 223 20.04 0.83 -12.41
N PRO A 224 19.61 -0.43 -12.37
CA PRO A 224 18.92 -1.06 -13.50
C PRO A 224 17.59 -0.42 -13.87
N ALA A 225 16.96 0.33 -12.94
CA ALA A 225 15.72 1.07 -13.15
C ALA A 225 15.93 2.60 -13.20
N ALA A 226 17.16 3.07 -13.43
CA ALA A 226 17.56 4.47 -13.34
C ALA A 226 16.65 5.43 -14.13
N ASP A 227 16.28 5.08 -15.35
CA ASP A 227 15.48 5.96 -16.20
C ASP A 227 14.05 6.13 -15.69
N ALA A 228 13.42 5.03 -15.28
CA ALA A 228 12.09 5.06 -14.67
C ALA A 228 12.10 5.80 -13.33
N ALA A 229 13.10 5.53 -12.47
CA ALA A 229 13.29 6.22 -11.20
C ALA A 229 13.48 7.73 -11.39
N ARG A 230 14.34 8.15 -12.33
CA ARG A 230 14.54 9.58 -12.66
C ARG A 230 13.27 10.22 -13.18
N ALA A 231 12.50 9.54 -14.01
CA ALA A 231 11.24 10.05 -14.51
C ALA A 231 10.25 10.34 -13.37
N GLN A 232 10.11 9.42 -12.41
CA GLN A 232 9.24 9.60 -11.25
C GLN A 232 9.76 10.66 -10.29
N LEU A 233 11.06 10.72 -10.04
CA LEU A 233 11.68 11.75 -9.21
C LEU A 233 11.47 13.16 -9.77
N ARG A 234 11.57 13.36 -11.11
CA ARG A 234 11.27 14.65 -11.75
C ARG A 234 9.82 15.05 -11.55
N LYS A 235 8.88 14.12 -11.76
CA LYS A 235 7.46 14.37 -11.52
C LYS A 235 7.17 14.76 -10.05
N ALA A 236 7.89 14.16 -9.11
CA ALA A 236 7.79 14.46 -7.70
C ALA A 236 8.60 15.70 -7.26
N GLY A 237 9.29 16.42 -8.18
CA GLY A 237 10.09 17.59 -7.86
C GLY A 237 11.32 17.29 -6.98
N LYS A 238 11.90 16.09 -7.11
CA LYS A 238 13.04 15.61 -6.29
C LYS A 238 14.36 15.47 -7.06
N LEU A 239 14.35 15.82 -8.35
CA LEU A 239 15.53 15.94 -9.24
C LEU A 239 15.47 17.26 -10.01
#